data_406c1106c4ba20241aa4e2b8099d4375
#
_entry.id   406c1106c4ba20241aa4e2b8099d4375
#
_cell.length_a   1.000
_cell.length_b   1.000
_cell.length_c   1.000
_cell.angle_alpha   90.00
_cell.angle_beta   90.00
_cell.angle_gamma   90.00
#
_symmetry.space_group_name_H-M   'P 1'
#
loop_
_entity.id
_entity.type
_entity.pdbx_description
1 polymer ?
#
loop_
_entity_poly.entity_id
_entity_poly.type
_entity_poly.pdbx_seq_one_letter_code
_entity_poly.pdbx_strand_id
1 'polypeptide(L)'
;MLLVTGVTYASLKTRTKAVDNFFKGACVNIGIVEKNKNKEMILEDSGTGKDGAYNESMENNSNVYERISENMRTTAKEVAVKNITSQDYPTTDTVVRVRFVPVLVYDDNEQNKKDNIAGQTVPLDMRGKVDYILADGVVAEASSQETEAKWIYKDSLSGDINDRYYYYISALEPGEVSEMLLKEVTYNGELPENTHFELRVLAEGIAKAQLPYLV
;
A
#
# COMPACT_ATOMS: atom_id res chain seq x y z
N MET A 1 24.37 23.05 -20.28
CA MET A 1 23.81 21.69 -20.28
C MET A 1 23.16 21.50 -18.91
N LEU A 2 21.85 21.68 -18.82
CA LEU A 2 21.12 21.65 -17.54
C LEU A 2 20.60 20.22 -17.34
N LEU A 3 21.13 19.51 -16.37
CA LEU A 3 20.64 18.19 -15.97
C LEU A 3 19.39 18.41 -15.10
N VAL A 4 18.20 18.15 -15.65
CA VAL A 4 16.96 18.13 -14.86
C VAL A 4 16.80 16.71 -14.34
N THR A 5 17.24 16.47 -13.12
CA THR A 5 16.90 15.26 -12.38
C THR A 5 15.46 15.39 -11.87
N GLY A 6 14.51 14.87 -12.65
CA GLY A 6 13.13 14.73 -12.20
C GLY A 6 13.02 13.56 -11.22
N VAL A 7 13.09 13.82 -9.96
CA VAL A 7 12.71 12.85 -8.92
C VAL A 7 11.19 12.88 -8.83
N THR A 8 10.53 11.91 -9.44
CA THR A 8 9.09 11.75 -9.26
C THR A 8 8.87 11.00 -7.96
N TYR A 9 8.64 11.72 -6.89
CA TYR A 9 8.07 11.14 -5.69
C TYR A 9 6.61 10.81 -5.99
N ALA A 10 6.26 9.54 -5.96
CA ALA A 10 4.87 9.14 -5.77
C ALA A 10 4.51 9.51 -4.34
N SER A 11 4.08 10.74 -4.16
CA SER A 11 3.68 11.28 -2.87
C SER A 11 2.31 10.75 -2.55
N LEU A 12 2.20 10.07 -1.42
CA LEU A 12 0.95 9.90 -0.72
C LEU A 12 0.22 11.25 -0.65
N LYS A 13 -1.00 11.30 -1.19
CA LYS A 13 -1.92 12.43 -1.07
C LYS A 13 -1.30 13.81 -1.36
N THR A 14 -0.84 14.03 -2.56
CA THR A 14 -0.80 15.40 -3.07
C THR A 14 -1.85 15.56 -4.15
N ARG A 15 -2.91 16.32 -3.82
CA ARG A 15 -3.81 16.92 -4.79
C ARG A 15 -3.04 17.97 -5.58
N THR A 16 -2.23 17.55 -6.51
CA THR A 16 -1.69 18.43 -7.52
C THR A 16 -2.51 18.19 -8.77
N LYS A 17 -3.23 19.23 -9.22
CA LYS A 17 -3.76 19.25 -10.58
C LYS A 17 -2.60 18.93 -11.51
N ALA A 18 -2.75 17.84 -12.30
CA ALA A 18 -1.81 17.52 -13.34
C ALA A 18 -1.67 18.75 -14.25
N VAL A 19 -0.46 19.28 -14.35
CA VAL A 19 -0.14 20.22 -15.41
C VAL A 19 0.03 19.37 -16.66
N ASP A 20 -0.83 19.55 -17.65
CA ASP A 20 -0.77 18.88 -18.95
C ASP A 20 0.54 19.26 -19.65
N ASN A 21 1.59 18.53 -19.37
CA ASN A 21 2.76 18.49 -20.22
C ASN A 21 2.60 17.31 -21.17
N PHE A 22 2.26 17.56 -22.42
CA PHE A 22 2.15 16.60 -23.50
C PHE A 22 3.51 15.97 -23.87
N PHE A 23 4.19 15.39 -22.91
CA PHE A 23 5.17 14.37 -23.21
C PHE A 23 4.43 13.03 -23.14
N LYS A 24 4.25 12.37 -24.28
CA LYS A 24 3.88 10.95 -24.33
C LYS A 24 5.01 10.08 -23.79
N GLY A 25 5.48 10.41 -22.60
CA GLY A 25 6.35 9.57 -21.80
C GLY A 25 5.47 8.61 -21.03
N ALA A 26 5.81 7.34 -21.05
CA ALA A 26 5.16 6.35 -20.23
C ALA A 26 5.14 6.80 -18.76
N CYS A 27 3.98 6.86 -18.15
CA CYS A 27 3.84 7.23 -16.74
C CYS A 27 3.83 5.99 -15.84
N VAL A 28 4.09 6.20 -14.56
CA VAL A 28 3.90 5.19 -13.52
C VAL A 28 2.64 5.55 -12.76
N ASN A 29 1.69 4.62 -12.70
CA ASN A 29 0.47 4.78 -11.93
C ASN A 29 0.12 3.42 -11.31
N ILE A 30 0.19 3.32 -9.99
CA ILE A 30 -0.08 2.08 -9.27
C ILE A 30 -1.14 2.32 -8.19
N GLY A 31 -1.86 1.28 -7.86
CA GLY A 31 -2.85 1.31 -6.78
C GLY A 31 -2.85 0.00 -5.99
N ILE A 32 -3.31 0.10 -4.76
CA ILE A 32 -3.52 -1.05 -3.90
C ILE A 32 -4.82 -1.73 -4.31
N VAL A 33 -4.77 -3.05 -4.44
CA VAL A 33 -5.93 -3.90 -4.70
C VAL A 33 -6.14 -4.78 -3.49
N GLU A 34 -7.35 -4.77 -2.94
CA GLU A 34 -7.72 -5.57 -1.79
C GLU A 34 -8.99 -6.39 -2.10
N LYS A 35 -9.19 -7.53 -1.46
CA LYS A 35 -10.44 -8.26 -1.60
C LYS A 35 -11.54 -7.63 -0.75
N ASN A 36 -12.70 -7.42 -1.38
CA ASN A 36 -13.91 -7.03 -0.67
C ASN A 36 -14.56 -8.23 0.06
N LYS A 37 -15.63 -7.94 0.81
CA LYS A 37 -16.42 -8.97 1.53
C LYS A 37 -16.98 -10.08 0.62
N ASN A 38 -17.09 -9.86 -0.69
CA ASN A 38 -17.53 -10.83 -1.68
C ASN A 38 -16.35 -11.63 -2.27
N LYS A 39 -15.12 -11.41 -1.77
CA LYS A 39 -13.85 -11.98 -2.24
C LYS A 39 -13.45 -11.54 -3.64
N GLU A 40 -14.00 -10.45 -4.13
CA GLU A 40 -13.60 -9.81 -5.37
C GLU A 40 -12.43 -8.86 -5.11
N MET A 41 -11.42 -8.88 -5.97
CA MET A 41 -10.32 -7.92 -5.90
C MET A 41 -10.82 -6.58 -6.40
N ILE A 42 -10.79 -5.59 -5.53
CA ILE A 42 -11.14 -4.21 -5.84
C ILE A 42 -9.93 -3.31 -5.67
N LEU A 43 -9.86 -2.27 -6.49
CA LEU A 43 -8.87 -1.22 -6.31
C LEU A 43 -9.30 -0.41 -5.08
N GLU A 44 -8.50 -0.45 -4.02
CA GLU A 44 -8.69 0.44 -2.88
C GLU A 44 -8.62 1.89 -3.34
N ASP A 45 -9.33 2.75 -2.63
CA ASP A 45 -9.37 4.17 -2.98
C ASP A 45 -7.95 4.75 -3.10
N SER A 46 -7.49 4.79 -4.34
CA SER A 46 -6.25 5.48 -4.69
C SER A 46 -6.44 6.98 -4.80
N GLY A 47 -7.68 7.45 -4.60
CA GLY A 47 -8.07 8.84 -4.85
C GLY A 47 -8.02 9.23 -6.32
N THR A 48 -7.88 8.26 -7.24
CA THR A 48 -7.75 8.51 -8.67
C THR A 48 -8.90 7.88 -9.45
N GLY A 49 -9.68 8.71 -10.12
CA GLY A 49 -10.62 8.27 -11.15
C GLY A 49 -9.91 7.91 -12.45
N LYS A 50 -10.68 7.70 -13.52
CA LYS A 50 -10.16 7.33 -14.86
C LYS A 50 -9.10 8.29 -15.40
N ASP A 51 -9.07 9.50 -14.93
CA ASP A 51 -8.25 10.65 -15.35
C ASP A 51 -7.30 11.10 -14.23
N GLY A 52 -7.08 10.28 -13.21
CA GLY A 52 -6.27 10.64 -12.06
C GLY A 52 -7.00 11.56 -11.08
N ALA A 53 -8.29 11.84 -11.27
CA ALA A 53 -9.12 12.58 -10.35
C ALA A 53 -9.70 11.65 -9.26
N TYR A 54 -9.93 12.21 -8.08
CA TYR A 54 -10.63 11.52 -7.00
C TYR A 54 -12.03 11.08 -7.46
N ASN A 55 -12.36 9.81 -7.24
CA ASN A 55 -13.66 9.26 -7.62
C ASN A 55 -14.42 8.82 -6.36
N GLU A 56 -15.37 9.65 -5.93
CA GLU A 56 -16.23 9.38 -4.76
C GLU A 56 -16.98 8.04 -4.86
N SER A 57 -17.21 7.52 -6.06
CA SER A 57 -17.86 6.21 -6.22
C SER A 57 -17.00 5.05 -5.74
N MET A 58 -15.69 5.23 -5.59
CA MET A 58 -14.78 4.23 -5.04
C MET A 58 -14.86 4.13 -3.52
N GLU A 59 -15.27 5.18 -2.82
CA GLU A 59 -15.50 5.12 -1.37
C GLU A 59 -16.55 4.07 -1.00
N ASN A 60 -17.54 3.87 -1.86
CA ASN A 60 -18.59 2.86 -1.64
C ASN A 60 -18.12 1.43 -1.89
N ASN A 61 -16.94 1.27 -2.50
CA ASN A 61 -16.32 -0.04 -2.79
C ASN A 61 -15.13 -0.34 -1.88
N SER A 62 -14.80 0.57 -0.95
CA SER A 62 -13.72 0.31 -0.01
C SER A 62 -14.00 -0.95 0.81
N ASN A 63 -12.95 -1.70 1.06
CA ASN A 63 -13.04 -2.96 1.77
C ASN A 63 -13.30 -2.71 3.26
N VAL A 64 -14.37 -3.28 3.77
CA VAL A 64 -14.67 -3.22 5.20
C VAL A 64 -14.15 -4.50 5.83
N TYR A 65 -13.07 -4.38 6.58
CA TYR A 65 -12.52 -5.46 7.37
C TYR A 65 -13.23 -5.58 8.71
N GLU A 66 -13.24 -6.80 9.24
CA GLU A 66 -13.65 -6.98 10.62
C GLU A 66 -12.70 -6.24 11.56
N ARG A 67 -13.30 -5.41 12.43
CA ARG A 67 -12.53 -4.58 13.35
C ARG A 67 -11.77 -5.45 14.35
N ILE A 68 -10.48 -5.26 14.46
CA ILE A 68 -9.68 -5.87 15.52
C ILE A 68 -10.20 -5.38 16.89
N SER A 69 -10.45 -6.32 17.78
CA SER A 69 -10.97 -6.11 19.12
C SER A 69 -10.23 -6.98 20.14
N GLU A 70 -10.53 -6.84 21.41
CA GLU A 70 -9.93 -7.70 22.44
C GLU A 70 -10.18 -9.19 22.22
N ASN A 71 -11.35 -9.54 21.65
CA ASN A 71 -11.76 -10.92 21.39
C ASN A 71 -11.38 -11.41 19.99
N MET A 72 -11.01 -10.52 19.09
CA MET A 72 -10.62 -10.83 17.70
C MET A 72 -9.40 -10.03 17.32
N ARG A 73 -8.25 -10.65 17.49
CA ARG A 73 -6.94 -10.02 17.29
C ARG A 73 -6.42 -10.11 15.86
N THR A 74 -7.01 -10.97 15.05
CA THR A 74 -6.61 -11.22 13.66
C THR A 74 -7.75 -10.88 12.73
N THR A 75 -7.44 -10.21 11.63
CA THR A 75 -8.38 -9.93 10.55
C THR A 75 -7.78 -10.23 9.20
N ALA A 76 -8.60 -10.70 8.27
CA ALA A 76 -8.19 -10.87 6.89
C ALA A 76 -7.89 -9.49 6.27
N LYS A 77 -6.76 -9.39 5.57
CA LYS A 77 -6.38 -8.21 4.79
C LYS A 77 -5.57 -8.65 3.59
N GLU A 78 -6.28 -9.00 2.53
CA GLU A 78 -5.66 -9.50 1.31
C GLU A 78 -5.22 -8.33 0.43
N VAL A 79 -3.91 -8.22 0.17
CA VAL A 79 -3.29 -7.07 -0.49
C VAL A 79 -2.52 -7.50 -1.72
N ALA A 80 -2.75 -6.82 -2.84
CA ALA A 80 -1.95 -6.86 -4.06
C ALA A 80 -1.74 -5.44 -4.62
N VAL A 81 -0.96 -5.31 -5.68
CA VAL A 81 -0.70 -4.02 -6.35
C VAL A 81 -1.08 -4.13 -7.82
N LYS A 82 -1.72 -3.10 -8.36
CA LYS A 82 -2.08 -3.00 -9.76
C LYS A 82 -1.33 -1.88 -10.45
N ASN A 83 -0.83 -2.14 -11.66
CA ASN A 83 -0.38 -1.11 -12.58
C ASN A 83 -1.62 -0.56 -13.32
N ILE A 84 -2.07 0.64 -12.96
CA ILE A 84 -3.30 1.25 -13.44
C ILE A 84 -3.02 1.96 -14.76
N THR A 85 -3.66 1.50 -15.83
CA THR A 85 -3.52 2.10 -17.16
C THR A 85 -4.88 2.51 -17.72
N SER A 86 -4.90 3.53 -18.55
CA SER A 86 -6.06 3.95 -19.35
C SER A 86 -5.61 4.46 -20.72
N GLN A 87 -6.56 4.70 -21.62
CA GLN A 87 -6.26 5.26 -22.94
C GLN A 87 -5.66 6.68 -22.83
N ASP A 88 -6.14 7.46 -21.87
CA ASP A 88 -5.70 8.84 -21.67
C ASP A 88 -4.38 8.90 -20.90
N TYR A 89 -4.13 7.93 -20.02
CA TYR A 89 -2.94 7.82 -19.17
C TYR A 89 -2.31 6.42 -19.31
N PRO A 90 -1.64 6.14 -20.44
CA PRO A 90 -0.97 4.86 -20.64
C PRO A 90 0.23 4.76 -19.69
N THR A 91 0.36 3.62 -19.02
CA THR A 91 1.50 3.32 -18.14
C THR A 91 2.53 2.45 -18.84
N THR A 92 3.69 2.28 -18.21
CA THR A 92 4.77 1.38 -18.65
C THR A 92 4.93 0.23 -17.66
N ASP A 93 5.75 -0.75 -18.02
CA ASP A 93 6.22 -1.78 -17.08
C ASP A 93 6.77 -1.13 -15.82
N THR A 94 6.21 -1.49 -14.69
CA THR A 94 6.47 -0.83 -13.41
C THR A 94 6.95 -1.84 -12.38
N VAL A 95 8.12 -1.59 -11.79
CA VAL A 95 8.60 -2.32 -10.62
C VAL A 95 8.01 -1.70 -9.38
N VAL A 96 7.52 -2.53 -8.45
CA VAL A 96 6.81 -2.07 -7.28
C VAL A 96 7.43 -2.57 -5.98
N ARG A 97 7.32 -1.75 -4.94
CA ARG A 97 7.56 -2.15 -3.57
C ARG A 97 6.45 -1.70 -2.66
N VAL A 98 6.26 -2.42 -1.57
CA VAL A 98 5.21 -2.16 -0.59
C VAL A 98 5.82 -2.10 0.80
N ARG A 99 5.24 -1.26 1.65
CA ARG A 99 5.52 -1.20 3.09
C ARG A 99 4.21 -1.17 3.86
N PHE A 100 4.18 -1.85 4.99
CA PHE A 100 3.07 -1.82 5.93
C PHE A 100 3.34 -0.83 7.05
N VAL A 101 2.34 -0.03 7.40
CA VAL A 101 2.41 0.96 8.47
C VAL A 101 1.23 0.73 9.42
N PRO A 102 1.42 -0.07 10.47
CA PRO A 102 0.39 -0.28 11.48
C PRO A 102 0.26 0.97 12.36
N VAL A 103 -0.96 1.37 12.63
CA VAL A 103 -1.28 2.51 13.51
C VAL A 103 -2.51 2.22 14.35
N LEU A 104 -2.63 2.88 15.48
CA LEU A 104 -3.91 3.07 16.17
C LEU A 104 -4.44 4.46 15.83
N VAL A 105 -5.74 4.54 15.67
CA VAL A 105 -6.44 5.79 15.32
C VAL A 105 -7.56 6.03 16.32
N TYR A 106 -7.72 7.26 16.76
CA TYR A 106 -8.84 7.66 17.61
C TYR A 106 -10.15 7.56 16.82
N ASP A 107 -11.14 6.91 17.42
CA ASP A 107 -12.47 6.72 16.81
C ASP A 107 -13.15 8.06 16.53
N ASP A 108 -13.98 8.08 15.49
CA ASP A 108 -14.85 9.21 15.19
C ASP A 108 -16.09 9.18 16.08
N ASN A 109 -15.93 9.51 17.36
CA ASN A 109 -16.98 9.59 18.35
C ASN A 109 -17.08 10.99 18.98
N GLU A 110 -18.15 11.25 19.69
CA GLU A 110 -18.42 12.58 20.26
C GLU A 110 -17.37 13.04 21.27
N GLN A 111 -16.76 12.12 22.02
CA GLN A 111 -15.71 12.48 22.97
C GLN A 111 -14.44 12.90 22.25
N ASN A 112 -13.96 12.09 21.30
CA ASN A 112 -12.76 12.40 20.53
C ASN A 112 -12.94 13.65 19.66
N LYS A 113 -14.17 13.92 19.17
CA LYS A 113 -14.49 15.18 18.49
C LYS A 113 -14.36 16.39 19.39
N LYS A 114 -14.87 16.30 20.64
CA LYS A 114 -14.72 17.38 21.64
C LYS A 114 -13.26 17.66 21.94
N ASP A 115 -12.44 16.61 22.02
CA ASP A 115 -11.03 16.70 22.32
C ASP A 115 -10.19 17.04 21.07
N ASN A 116 -10.83 17.17 19.90
CA ASN A 116 -10.22 17.46 18.59
C ASN A 116 -9.14 16.45 18.19
N ILE A 117 -9.32 15.17 18.54
CA ILE A 117 -8.40 14.06 18.24
C ILE A 117 -8.99 12.99 17.31
N ALA A 118 -10.30 13.05 17.02
CA ALA A 118 -10.98 12.09 16.15
C ALA A 118 -10.23 11.93 14.81
N GLY A 119 -9.96 10.70 14.40
CA GLY A 119 -9.21 10.36 13.18
C GLY A 119 -7.70 10.61 13.25
N GLN A 120 -7.17 11.10 14.37
CA GLN A 120 -5.73 11.27 14.53
C GLN A 120 -5.07 9.95 14.95
N THR A 121 -3.81 9.79 14.57
CA THR A 121 -3.00 8.63 14.97
C THR A 121 -2.59 8.74 16.44
N VAL A 122 -2.78 7.66 17.18
CA VAL A 122 -2.29 7.55 18.56
C VAL A 122 -0.75 7.43 18.53
N PRO A 123 -0.01 8.23 19.31
CA PRO A 123 1.45 8.16 19.35
C PRO A 123 1.89 6.92 20.16
N LEU A 124 1.85 5.75 19.54
CA LEU A 124 2.20 4.48 20.16
C LEU A 124 3.28 3.76 19.35
N ASP A 125 4.27 3.20 20.04
CA ASP A 125 5.27 2.33 19.42
C ASP A 125 4.62 0.98 19.05
N MET A 126 4.63 0.66 17.77
CA MET A 126 4.02 -0.56 17.20
C MET A 126 4.99 -1.73 17.10
N ARG A 127 6.26 -1.56 17.49
CA ARG A 127 7.28 -2.63 17.42
C ARG A 127 6.89 -3.84 18.25
N GLY A 128 6.97 -5.03 17.63
CA GLY A 128 6.63 -6.29 18.27
C GLY A 128 5.15 -6.47 18.63
N LYS A 129 4.27 -5.60 18.17
CA LYS A 129 2.83 -5.66 18.45
C LYS A 129 1.99 -6.13 17.26
N VAL A 130 2.61 -6.33 16.11
CA VAL A 130 1.93 -6.71 14.89
C VAL A 130 2.60 -7.91 14.27
N ASP A 131 1.80 -8.87 13.80
CA ASP A 131 2.25 -9.99 13.00
C ASP A 131 1.53 -9.98 11.65
N TYR A 132 2.26 -10.37 10.60
CA TYR A 132 1.75 -10.46 9.23
C TYR A 132 1.74 -11.91 8.77
N ILE A 133 0.58 -12.41 8.31
CA ILE A 133 0.49 -13.67 7.59
C ILE A 133 0.60 -13.34 6.10
N LEU A 134 1.81 -13.53 5.58
CA LEU A 134 2.13 -13.25 4.19
C LEU A 134 1.55 -14.33 3.26
N ALA A 135 1.37 -14.00 1.99
CA ALA A 135 0.91 -14.94 0.99
C ALA A 135 2.03 -15.95 0.61
N ASP A 136 1.63 -17.03 -0.04
CA ASP A 136 2.57 -18.00 -0.57
C ASP A 136 3.46 -17.34 -1.64
N GLY A 137 4.75 -17.68 -1.66
CA GLY A 137 5.72 -17.06 -2.55
C GLY A 137 6.28 -15.71 -2.06
N VAL A 138 5.95 -15.27 -0.83
CA VAL A 138 6.60 -14.14 -0.17
C VAL A 138 7.72 -14.66 0.72
N VAL A 139 8.96 -14.39 0.36
CA VAL A 139 10.15 -14.98 0.99
C VAL A 139 11.19 -13.92 1.36
N ALA A 140 12.05 -14.25 2.32
CA ALA A 140 13.23 -13.45 2.59
C ALA A 140 14.19 -13.43 1.37
N GLU A 141 14.87 -12.32 1.13
CA GLU A 141 15.83 -12.18 0.02
C GLU A 141 16.86 -13.32 0.00
N ALA A 142 17.36 -13.73 1.17
CA ALA A 142 18.31 -14.83 1.30
C ALA A 142 17.80 -16.20 0.80
N SER A 143 16.47 -16.38 0.77
CA SER A 143 15.81 -17.64 0.35
C SER A 143 15.19 -17.56 -1.04
N SER A 144 15.35 -16.44 -1.75
CA SER A 144 14.66 -16.18 -3.02
C SER A 144 15.11 -17.11 -4.17
N GLN A 145 16.29 -17.69 -4.07
CA GLN A 145 16.81 -18.62 -5.09
C GLN A 145 16.30 -20.05 -4.95
N GLU A 146 15.73 -20.41 -3.82
CA GLU A 146 15.28 -21.77 -3.51
C GLU A 146 13.80 -22.00 -3.78
N THR A 147 13.04 -20.96 -4.10
CA THR A 147 11.60 -21.00 -4.24
C THR A 147 11.13 -20.22 -5.46
N GLU A 148 9.91 -20.55 -5.94
CA GLU A 148 9.21 -19.70 -6.93
C GLU A 148 8.72 -18.40 -6.25
N ALA A 149 9.67 -17.59 -5.79
CA ALA A 149 9.36 -16.33 -5.14
C ALA A 149 8.54 -15.42 -6.07
N LYS A 150 7.55 -14.74 -5.50
CA LYS A 150 6.78 -13.68 -6.16
C LYS A 150 7.09 -12.33 -5.56
N TRP A 151 7.26 -12.32 -4.26
CA TRP A 151 7.72 -11.15 -3.50
C TRP A 151 8.93 -11.51 -2.67
N ILE A 152 9.85 -10.58 -2.56
CA ILE A 152 11.02 -10.72 -1.66
C ILE A 152 11.02 -9.59 -0.65
N TYR A 153 11.48 -9.86 0.56
CA TYR A 153 11.75 -8.83 1.55
C TYR A 153 13.13 -8.96 2.13
N LYS A 154 13.66 -7.82 2.54
CA LYS A 154 14.91 -7.72 3.29
C LYS A 154 14.60 -7.21 4.69
N ASP A 155 15.20 -7.85 5.68
CA ASP A 155 15.07 -7.38 7.04
C ASP A 155 15.69 -5.98 7.19
N SER A 156 14.99 -5.11 7.90
CA SER A 156 15.52 -3.79 8.22
C SER A 156 16.68 -3.90 9.22
N LEU A 157 17.51 -2.86 9.26
CA LEU A 157 18.59 -2.76 10.26
C LEU A 157 18.06 -2.72 11.70
N SER A 158 16.83 -2.29 11.90
CA SER A 158 16.15 -2.26 13.19
C SER A 158 15.72 -3.64 13.68
N GLY A 159 15.61 -4.62 12.76
CA GLY A 159 14.98 -5.92 13.03
C GLY A 159 13.46 -5.86 13.17
N ASP A 160 12.85 -4.68 13.03
CA ASP A 160 11.40 -4.52 13.09
C ASP A 160 10.73 -4.90 11.76
N ILE A 161 9.75 -5.78 11.82
CA ILE A 161 8.98 -6.21 10.65
C ILE A 161 8.20 -5.06 10.00
N ASN A 162 7.85 -4.03 10.77
CA ASN A 162 7.14 -2.83 10.29
C ASN A 162 8.03 -1.92 9.43
N ASP A 163 9.34 -2.09 9.49
CA ASP A 163 10.30 -1.35 8.69
C ASP A 163 10.70 -2.07 7.39
N ARG A 164 10.14 -3.26 7.14
CA ARG A 164 10.41 -4.03 5.93
C ARG A 164 9.80 -3.38 4.71
N TYR A 165 10.54 -3.47 3.58
CA TYR A 165 9.99 -3.30 2.25
C TYR A 165 9.85 -4.66 1.58
N TYR A 166 8.74 -4.84 0.89
CA TYR A 166 8.43 -6.02 0.08
C TYR A 166 8.52 -5.63 -1.38
N TYR A 167 9.34 -6.31 -2.14
CA TYR A 167 9.60 -6.03 -3.56
C TYR A 167 8.98 -7.12 -4.41
N TYR A 168 8.15 -6.75 -5.38
CA TYR A 168 7.67 -7.68 -6.38
C TYR A 168 8.79 -7.99 -7.36
N ILE A 169 9.08 -9.28 -7.61
CA ILE A 169 10.27 -9.68 -8.38
C ILE A 169 10.15 -9.42 -9.88
N SER A 170 8.91 -9.32 -10.39
CA SER A 170 8.63 -9.01 -11.79
C SER A 170 8.21 -7.55 -11.94
N ALA A 171 8.39 -6.97 -13.11
CA ALA A 171 7.73 -5.72 -13.44
C ALA A 171 6.27 -6.01 -13.80
N LEU A 172 5.35 -5.21 -13.29
CA LEU A 172 3.93 -5.27 -13.65
C LEU A 172 3.73 -4.59 -15.01
N GLU A 173 3.20 -5.32 -15.97
CA GLU A 173 2.76 -4.76 -17.24
C GLU A 173 1.55 -3.82 -17.04
N PRO A 174 1.27 -2.92 -18.00
CA PRO A 174 0.09 -2.07 -17.95
C PRO A 174 -1.21 -2.86 -17.76
N GLY A 175 -1.94 -2.58 -16.70
CA GLY A 175 -3.19 -3.26 -16.34
C GLY A 175 -3.02 -4.53 -15.48
N GLU A 176 -1.81 -5.00 -15.31
CA GLU A 176 -1.50 -6.21 -14.54
C GLU A 176 -1.67 -5.98 -13.02
N VAL A 177 -2.06 -7.04 -12.32
CA VAL A 177 -2.13 -7.12 -10.86
C VAL A 177 -1.06 -8.09 -10.37
N SER A 178 -0.31 -7.71 -9.35
CA SER A 178 0.68 -8.59 -8.73
C SER A 178 0.02 -9.82 -8.08
N GLU A 179 0.81 -10.84 -7.83
CA GLU A 179 0.42 -11.86 -6.86
C GLU A 179 0.18 -11.23 -5.49
N MET A 180 -0.64 -11.91 -4.67
CA MET A 180 -0.96 -11.45 -3.33
C MET A 180 0.29 -11.34 -2.46
N LEU A 181 0.35 -10.29 -1.65
CA LEU A 181 1.45 -10.04 -0.70
C LEU A 181 1.06 -10.41 0.73
N LEU A 182 -0.11 -10.01 1.18
CA LEU A 182 -0.60 -10.17 2.55
C LEU A 182 -1.91 -10.93 2.53
N LYS A 183 -2.13 -11.82 3.51
CA LYS A 183 -3.39 -12.54 3.74
C LYS A 183 -4.12 -12.01 4.97
N GLU A 184 -3.40 -11.85 6.08
CA GLU A 184 -3.98 -11.49 7.37
C GLU A 184 -3.02 -10.64 8.18
N VAL A 185 -3.58 -9.87 9.10
CA VAL A 185 -2.82 -9.10 10.08
C VAL A 185 -3.34 -9.39 11.48
N THR A 186 -2.43 -9.53 12.43
CA THR A 186 -2.72 -9.72 13.86
C THR A 186 -2.15 -8.54 14.65
N TYR A 187 -2.95 -7.97 15.54
CA TYR A 187 -2.51 -6.95 16.47
C TYR A 187 -2.52 -7.50 17.90
N ASN A 188 -1.34 -7.57 18.52
CA ASN A 188 -1.11 -8.15 19.85
C ASN A 188 -0.98 -7.10 20.96
N GLY A 189 -1.04 -5.81 20.61
CA GLY A 189 -0.94 -4.72 21.57
C GLY A 189 -2.23 -4.44 22.35
N GLU A 190 -2.16 -3.51 23.26
CA GLU A 190 -3.34 -2.97 23.94
C GLU A 190 -4.16 -2.10 23.00
N LEU A 191 -5.49 -2.18 23.11
CA LEU A 191 -6.43 -1.31 22.40
C LEU A 191 -6.97 -0.29 23.41
N PRO A 192 -6.44 0.94 23.46
CA PRO A 192 -7.01 1.98 24.32
C PRO A 192 -8.46 2.25 23.97
N GLU A 193 -9.26 2.65 24.94
CA GLU A 193 -10.66 3.01 24.74
C GLU A 193 -10.78 4.07 23.63
N ASN A 194 -11.86 3.96 22.83
CA ASN A 194 -12.13 4.89 21.74
C ASN A 194 -11.03 4.96 20.66
N THR A 195 -10.33 3.85 20.45
CA THR A 195 -9.36 3.70 19.35
C THR A 195 -9.62 2.44 18.54
N HIS A 196 -9.08 2.40 17.33
CA HIS A 196 -9.05 1.19 16.51
C HIS A 196 -7.70 1.03 15.82
N PHE A 197 -7.43 -0.21 15.43
CA PHE A 197 -6.25 -0.54 14.65
C PHE A 197 -6.50 -0.33 13.16
N GLU A 198 -5.55 0.29 12.47
CA GLU A 198 -5.47 0.36 11.02
C GLU A 198 -4.14 -0.18 10.52
N LEU A 199 -4.16 -0.94 9.44
CA LEU A 199 -2.97 -1.24 8.66
C LEU A 199 -2.98 -0.40 7.38
N ARG A 200 -2.12 0.60 7.32
CA ARG A 200 -1.92 1.41 6.12
C ARG A 200 -0.91 0.72 5.22
N VAL A 201 -1.29 0.54 3.96
CA VAL A 201 -0.44 -0.08 2.94
C VAL A 201 0.11 1.04 2.06
N LEU A 202 1.43 1.12 1.98
CA LEU A 202 2.12 2.09 1.13
C LEU A 202 2.76 1.36 -0.03
N ALA A 203 2.35 1.68 -1.27
CA ALA A 203 2.96 1.15 -2.47
C ALA A 203 3.72 2.25 -3.21
N GLU A 204 4.88 1.90 -3.71
CA GLU A 204 5.72 2.77 -4.53
C GLU A 204 6.06 2.04 -5.84
N GLY A 205 6.03 2.77 -6.95
CA GLY A 205 6.35 2.26 -8.28
C GLY A 205 7.42 3.06 -8.98
N ILE A 206 8.21 2.37 -9.80
CA ILE A 206 9.18 2.98 -10.68
C ILE A 206 9.13 2.32 -12.06
N ALA A 207 9.26 3.10 -13.13
CA ALA A 207 9.34 2.54 -14.47
C ALA A 207 10.55 1.60 -14.59
N LYS A 208 10.34 0.39 -15.09
CA LYS A 208 11.40 -0.61 -15.29
C LYS A 208 12.58 -0.06 -16.06
N ALA A 209 12.32 0.79 -17.05
CA ALA A 209 13.37 1.42 -17.87
C ALA A 209 14.28 2.36 -17.06
N GLN A 210 13.88 2.78 -15.85
CA GLN A 210 14.69 3.66 -15.00
C GLN A 210 15.60 2.91 -14.03
N LEU A 211 15.44 1.60 -13.85
CA LEU A 211 16.26 0.80 -12.93
C LEU A 211 17.77 0.92 -13.18
N PRO A 212 18.28 0.91 -14.43
CA PRO A 212 19.70 0.99 -14.67
C PRO A 212 20.36 2.31 -14.21
N TYR A 213 19.58 3.33 -13.92
CA TYR A 213 20.05 4.67 -13.53
C TYR A 213 20.00 4.92 -12.02
N LEU A 214 19.55 3.93 -11.23
CA LEU A 214 19.43 4.01 -9.77
C LEU A 214 20.52 3.25 -9.00
N VAL A 215 21.50 2.68 -9.71
CA VAL A 215 22.63 1.94 -9.15
C VAL A 215 23.84 2.85 -9.03
#